data_6c425fd3b8f4e0c24b51f82784583e07
#
_entry.id   6c425fd3b8f4e0c24b51f82784583e07
#
_cell.length_a   1.000
_cell.length_b   1.000
_cell.length_c   1.000
_cell.angle_alpha   90.00
_cell.angle_beta   90.00
_cell.angle_gamma   90.00
#
_symmetry.space_group_name_H-M   'P 1'
#
loop_
_entity.id
_entity.type
_entity.pdbx_description
1 polymer ?
#
loop_
_entity_poly.entity_id
_entity_poly.type
_entity_poly.pdbx_seq_one_letter_code
_entity_poly.pdbx_strand_id
1 'polypeptide(L)'
;MTAYATDLGISYGQVATNEKSNEITAIPELLDMISVKDCMVSIDAMGTQKAIADKIIKKKADYCLAVKENQKTLLEDIVPFFEMSQEADDHYHTVEKAHGQIETRAYEVIHDVSWLRKTHPEFGHIQSIGRARIHLDKNGQESEEFRYFILSCQVSAKELCDYVRGHWQIESMHWLLDVVFREDANKTLNKQLAFNLNVMDKFCLAVLKRLDFGKKMSMRRKKYALSLSFDKYLKKIT
;
A
#
# COMPACT_ATOMS: atom_id res chain seq x y z
N MET A 1 7.35 -5.77 9.82
CA MET A 1 7.19 -4.73 8.79
C MET A 1 7.75 -5.20 7.46
N THR A 2 7.06 -4.97 6.34
CA THR A 2 7.46 -5.44 5.00
C THR A 2 7.33 -4.31 3.99
N ALA A 3 8.32 -4.15 3.11
CA ALA A 3 8.23 -3.35 1.91
C ALA A 3 7.79 -4.24 0.73
N TYR A 4 6.82 -3.78 -0.03
CA TYR A 4 6.25 -4.49 -1.16
C TYR A 4 6.37 -3.65 -2.43
N ALA A 5 7.05 -4.17 -3.45
CA ALA A 5 7.16 -3.53 -4.75
C ALA A 5 5.90 -3.90 -5.56
N THR A 6 4.95 -2.97 -5.65
CA THR A 6 3.63 -3.19 -6.24
C THR A 6 3.69 -3.55 -7.72
N ASP A 7 4.54 -2.88 -8.48
CA ASP A 7 4.73 -3.13 -9.92
C ASP A 7 5.32 -4.50 -10.21
N LEU A 8 6.19 -4.97 -9.30
CA LEU A 8 6.83 -6.27 -9.40
C LEU A 8 6.02 -7.38 -8.74
N GLY A 9 5.12 -7.04 -7.82
CA GLY A 9 4.33 -8.01 -7.06
C GLY A 9 5.17 -8.85 -6.09
N ILE A 10 6.28 -8.29 -5.55
CA ILE A 10 7.22 -8.99 -4.68
C ILE A 10 7.46 -8.25 -3.37
N SER A 11 7.79 -9.00 -2.32
CA SER A 11 8.38 -8.45 -1.11
C SER A 11 9.82 -8.03 -1.38
N TYR A 12 10.12 -6.73 -1.21
CA TYR A 12 11.41 -6.13 -1.53
C TYR A 12 12.34 -6.04 -0.32
N GLY A 13 11.78 -6.10 0.88
CA GLY A 13 12.52 -6.11 2.14
C GLY A 13 11.59 -6.31 3.33
N GLN A 14 12.16 -6.74 4.45
CA GLN A 14 11.42 -6.83 5.70
C GLN A 14 12.32 -6.66 6.91
N VAL A 15 11.72 -6.14 7.99
CA VAL A 15 12.34 -5.98 9.31
C VAL A 15 11.44 -6.68 10.33
N ALA A 16 12.03 -7.40 11.27
CA ALA A 16 11.29 -7.99 12.38
C ALA A 16 10.83 -6.88 13.33
N THR A 17 9.55 -6.92 13.72
CA THR A 17 8.99 -6.06 14.77
C THR A 17 8.66 -6.93 15.97
N ASN A 18 9.12 -6.56 17.16
CA ASN A 18 8.87 -7.36 18.36
C ASN A 18 7.50 -7.07 19.00
N GLU A 19 6.91 -5.90 18.73
CA GLU A 19 5.60 -5.46 19.26
C GLU A 19 4.96 -4.46 18.28
N LYS A 20 3.62 -4.32 18.33
CA LYS A 20 2.86 -3.37 17.48
C LYS A 20 3.32 -1.91 17.67
N SER A 21 3.83 -1.54 18.84
CA SER A 21 4.36 -0.20 19.12
C SER A 21 5.64 0.15 18.36
N ASN A 22 6.33 -0.84 17.78
CA ASN A 22 7.61 -0.66 17.09
C ASN A 22 7.49 -0.53 15.57
N GLU A 23 6.29 -0.50 15.00
CA GLU A 23 6.11 -0.35 13.54
C GLU A 23 6.67 0.97 13.02
N ILE A 24 6.41 2.08 13.73
CA ILE A 24 6.93 3.41 13.36
C ILE A 24 8.46 3.43 13.36
N THR A 25 9.11 2.74 14.29
CA THR A 25 10.57 2.66 14.36
C THR A 25 11.18 1.71 13.31
N ALA A 26 10.43 0.71 12.88
CA ALA A 26 10.86 -0.24 11.85
C ALA A 26 10.85 0.35 10.42
N ILE A 27 9.99 1.35 10.16
CA ILE A 27 9.93 1.99 8.84
C ILE A 27 11.26 2.65 8.44
N PRO A 28 11.90 3.48 9.27
CA PRO A 28 13.21 4.04 8.97
C PRO A 28 14.30 2.98 8.74
N GLU A 29 14.31 1.91 9.53
CA GLU A 29 15.25 0.80 9.36
C GLU A 29 15.04 0.09 8.02
N LEU A 30 13.78 -0.22 7.68
CA LEU A 30 13.43 -0.84 6.41
C LEU A 30 13.83 0.03 5.22
N LEU A 31 13.57 1.34 5.31
CA LEU A 31 14.00 2.29 4.28
C LEU A 31 15.53 2.32 4.11
N ASP A 32 16.31 2.11 5.17
CA ASP A 32 17.79 2.05 5.06
C ASP A 32 18.28 0.80 4.34
N MET A 33 17.55 -0.31 4.48
CA MET A 33 17.90 -1.59 3.87
C MET A 33 17.64 -1.66 2.37
N ILE A 34 16.74 -0.81 1.85
CA ILE A 34 16.28 -0.88 0.45
C ILE A 34 16.62 0.39 -0.33
N SER A 35 16.74 0.25 -1.65
CA SER A 35 16.82 1.39 -2.56
C SER A 35 15.42 1.79 -3.00
N VAL A 36 15.01 3.01 -2.68
CA VAL A 36 13.72 3.58 -3.06
C VAL A 36 13.86 4.79 -3.98
N LYS A 37 15.07 5.03 -4.49
CA LYS A 37 15.34 6.17 -5.37
C LYS A 37 14.39 6.15 -6.58
N ASP A 38 13.82 7.32 -6.89
CA ASP A 38 12.88 7.55 -8.01
C ASP A 38 11.59 6.69 -7.89
N CYS A 39 11.25 6.22 -6.68
CA CYS A 39 10.02 5.48 -6.41
C CYS A 39 9.00 6.34 -5.64
N MET A 40 7.71 6.01 -5.81
CA MET A 40 6.65 6.47 -4.92
C MET A 40 6.52 5.50 -3.74
N VAL A 41 6.64 6.02 -2.53
CA VAL A 41 6.49 5.25 -1.27
C VAL A 41 5.13 5.56 -0.66
N SER A 42 4.27 4.56 -0.54
CA SER A 42 3.00 4.68 0.17
C SER A 42 3.06 3.96 1.53
N ILE A 43 2.57 4.62 2.55
CA ILE A 43 2.50 4.08 3.92
C ILE A 43 1.12 4.43 4.48
N ASP A 44 0.59 3.58 5.37
CA ASP A 44 -0.66 3.84 6.05
C ASP A 44 -0.53 5.04 7.02
N ALA A 45 -1.66 5.47 7.59
CA ALA A 45 -1.71 6.66 8.41
C ALA A 45 -0.77 6.59 9.64
N MET A 46 -0.52 5.41 10.22
CA MET A 46 0.38 5.26 11.37
C MET A 46 1.81 5.70 11.02
N GLY A 47 2.25 5.43 9.77
CA GLY A 47 3.56 5.84 9.26
C GLY A 47 3.63 7.28 8.74
N THR A 48 2.53 8.04 8.79
CA THR A 48 2.53 9.46 8.43
C THR A 48 3.16 10.28 9.56
N GLN A 49 4.50 10.30 9.56
CA GLN A 49 5.33 10.97 10.54
C GLN A 49 6.38 11.84 9.83
N LYS A 50 6.66 13.03 10.40
CA LYS A 50 7.66 13.96 9.85
C LYS A 50 8.98 13.26 9.53
N ALA A 51 9.54 12.54 10.50
CA ALA A 51 10.85 11.89 10.34
C ALA A 51 10.87 10.85 9.21
N ILE A 52 9.73 10.18 8.95
CA ILE A 52 9.58 9.21 7.87
C ILE A 52 9.49 9.94 6.52
N ALA A 53 8.67 10.99 6.42
CA ALA A 53 8.54 11.82 5.23
C ALA A 53 9.91 12.41 4.83
N ASP A 54 10.62 13.04 5.78
CA ASP A 54 11.96 13.60 5.56
C ASP A 54 12.97 12.52 5.10
N LYS A 55 12.88 11.31 5.65
CA LYS A 55 13.75 10.19 5.27
C LYS A 55 13.51 9.72 3.85
N ILE A 56 12.26 9.62 3.43
CA ILE A 56 11.89 9.25 2.04
C ILE A 56 12.49 10.27 1.06
N ILE A 57 12.29 11.56 1.32
CA ILE A 57 12.86 12.63 0.48
C ILE A 57 14.39 12.59 0.45
N LYS A 58 15.06 12.39 1.60
CA LYS A 58 16.53 12.23 1.63
C LYS A 58 17.03 11.07 0.79
N LYS A 59 16.22 10.03 0.63
CA LYS A 59 16.51 8.87 -0.24
C LYS A 59 16.19 9.11 -1.70
N LYS A 60 15.80 10.33 -2.08
CA LYS A 60 15.41 10.73 -3.45
C LYS A 60 14.21 9.93 -3.96
N ALA A 61 13.24 9.68 -3.09
CA ALA A 61 11.96 9.08 -3.37
C ALA A 61 10.84 10.07 -3.08
N ASP A 62 9.67 9.86 -3.65
CA ASP A 62 8.44 10.57 -3.34
C ASP A 62 7.56 9.77 -2.40
N TYR A 63 6.60 10.44 -1.76
CA TYR A 63 5.66 9.78 -0.87
C TYR A 63 4.20 10.09 -1.21
N CYS A 64 3.33 9.11 -0.94
CA CYS A 64 1.88 9.23 -0.82
C CYS A 64 1.47 8.67 0.54
N LEU A 65 1.24 9.56 1.52
CA LEU A 65 0.97 9.18 2.90
C LEU A 65 -0.49 9.45 3.25
N ALA A 66 -1.15 8.44 3.83
CA ALA A 66 -2.52 8.58 4.30
C ALA A 66 -2.60 9.46 5.56
N VAL A 67 -3.58 10.36 5.63
CA VAL A 67 -3.82 11.25 6.76
C VAL A 67 -5.10 10.82 7.47
N LYS A 68 -5.00 10.56 8.78
CA LYS A 68 -6.11 10.22 9.67
C LYS A 68 -5.98 10.95 11.00
N GLU A 69 -6.75 10.56 12.00
CA GLU A 69 -6.77 11.12 13.35
C GLU A 69 -5.40 11.18 14.07
N ASN A 70 -4.42 10.40 13.64
CA ASN A 70 -3.03 10.47 14.16
C ASN A 70 -2.31 11.77 13.75
N GLN A 71 -2.81 12.46 12.73
CA GLN A 71 -2.38 13.79 12.27
C GLN A 71 -3.62 14.72 12.25
N LYS A 72 -4.23 14.89 13.42
CA LYS A 72 -5.53 15.52 13.58
C LYS A 72 -5.58 16.94 13.01
N THR A 73 -4.63 17.78 13.34
CA THR A 73 -4.58 19.18 12.88
C THR A 73 -4.42 19.26 11.37
N LEU A 74 -3.58 18.41 10.79
CA LEU A 74 -3.40 18.32 9.34
C LEU A 74 -4.69 17.85 8.65
N LEU A 75 -5.40 16.87 9.24
CA LEU A 75 -6.68 16.39 8.72
C LEU A 75 -7.75 17.47 8.80
N GLU A 76 -7.85 18.19 9.93
CA GLU A 76 -8.81 19.29 10.15
C GLU A 76 -8.62 20.44 9.16
N ASP A 77 -7.41 20.66 8.64
CA ASP A 77 -7.14 21.64 7.62
C ASP A 77 -7.44 21.12 6.20
N ILE A 78 -7.14 19.84 5.92
CA ILE A 78 -7.34 19.24 4.58
C ILE A 78 -8.83 19.02 4.28
N VAL A 79 -9.61 18.50 5.23
CA VAL A 79 -11.03 18.14 5.00
C VAL A 79 -11.86 19.33 4.54
N PRO A 80 -11.90 20.47 5.27
CA PRO A 80 -12.67 21.64 4.85
C PRO A 80 -12.20 22.20 3.50
N PHE A 81 -10.92 22.07 3.18
CA PHE A 81 -10.39 22.56 1.93
C PHE A 81 -10.98 21.82 0.72
N PHE A 82 -11.16 20.49 0.81
CA PHE A 82 -11.87 19.72 -0.21
C PHE A 82 -13.38 19.99 -0.26
N GLU A 83 -13.99 20.41 0.84
CA GLU A 83 -15.40 20.76 0.90
C GLU A 83 -15.68 22.17 0.36
N MET A 84 -14.75 23.11 0.56
CA MET A 84 -14.86 24.50 0.17
C MET A 84 -14.33 24.79 -1.23
N SER A 85 -13.39 23.99 -1.72
CA SER A 85 -12.83 24.12 -3.07
C SER A 85 -13.89 23.76 -4.10
N GLN A 86 -14.23 24.71 -4.95
CA GLN A 86 -15.25 24.49 -5.97
C GLN A 86 -14.80 23.52 -7.06
N GLU A 87 -13.49 23.35 -7.28
CA GLU A 87 -12.93 22.39 -8.25
C GLU A 87 -11.56 21.89 -7.77
N ALA A 88 -11.37 20.58 -7.77
CA ALA A 88 -10.05 19.98 -7.71
C ALA A 88 -9.35 20.12 -9.07
N ASP A 89 -8.01 20.13 -9.09
CA ASP A 89 -7.23 20.31 -10.32
C ASP A 89 -7.38 19.12 -11.28
N ASP A 90 -7.64 17.92 -10.74
CA ASP A 90 -7.85 16.71 -11.54
C ASP A 90 -8.77 15.72 -10.83
N HIS A 91 -9.53 14.96 -11.63
CA HIS A 91 -10.51 13.99 -11.19
C HIS A 91 -10.38 12.66 -11.94
N TYR A 92 -10.52 11.55 -11.23
CA TYR A 92 -10.55 10.23 -11.81
C TYR A 92 -11.55 9.36 -11.06
N HIS A 93 -12.31 8.51 -11.77
CA HIS A 93 -13.25 7.60 -11.13
C HIS A 93 -13.19 6.19 -11.71
N THR A 94 -13.54 5.21 -10.88
CA THR A 94 -13.66 3.81 -11.26
C THR A 94 -14.95 3.23 -10.71
N VAL A 95 -15.55 2.30 -11.46
CA VAL A 95 -16.72 1.53 -11.02
C VAL A 95 -16.42 0.06 -11.15
N GLU A 96 -16.57 -0.68 -10.07
CA GLU A 96 -16.34 -2.12 -10.03
C GLU A 96 -17.59 -2.84 -9.54
N LYS A 97 -17.94 -3.95 -10.21
CA LYS A 97 -19.04 -4.83 -9.81
C LYS A 97 -18.48 -6.18 -9.44
N ALA A 98 -18.59 -6.56 -8.17
CA ALA A 98 -18.10 -7.85 -7.69
C ALA A 98 -18.93 -8.32 -6.49
N HIS A 99 -19.18 -9.61 -6.39
CA HIS A 99 -19.82 -10.25 -5.22
C HIS A 99 -21.17 -9.64 -4.81
N GLY A 100 -21.99 -9.19 -5.80
CA GLY A 100 -23.31 -8.60 -5.53
C GLY A 100 -23.28 -7.17 -4.99
N GLN A 101 -22.16 -6.49 -5.11
CA GLN A 101 -21.98 -5.09 -4.73
C GLN A 101 -21.44 -4.26 -5.89
N ILE A 102 -21.78 -2.96 -5.87
CA ILE A 102 -21.22 -1.96 -6.78
C ILE A 102 -20.36 -1.05 -5.93
N GLU A 103 -19.12 -0.91 -6.31
CA GLU A 103 -18.17 -0.02 -5.66
C GLU A 103 -17.74 1.06 -6.64
N THR A 104 -18.03 2.30 -6.31
CA THR A 104 -17.60 3.49 -7.05
C THR A 104 -16.54 4.21 -6.25
N ARG A 105 -15.39 4.48 -6.87
CA ARG A 105 -14.31 5.26 -6.27
C ARG A 105 -14.07 6.51 -7.11
N ALA A 106 -14.06 7.66 -6.46
CA ALA A 106 -13.65 8.93 -7.04
C ALA A 106 -12.37 9.40 -6.38
N TYR A 107 -11.44 9.86 -7.18
CA TYR A 107 -10.15 10.41 -6.75
C TYR A 107 -10.04 11.84 -7.21
N GLU A 108 -9.54 12.69 -6.33
CA GLU A 108 -9.39 14.13 -6.55
C GLU A 108 -8.02 14.57 -6.06
N VAL A 109 -7.39 15.49 -6.77
CA VAL A 109 -6.07 16.03 -6.42
C VAL A 109 -6.12 17.55 -6.49
N ILE A 110 -5.45 18.19 -5.53
CA ILE A 110 -5.25 19.64 -5.48
C ILE A 110 -3.75 19.93 -5.36
N HIS A 111 -3.24 20.80 -6.23
CA HIS A 111 -1.81 21.12 -6.32
C HIS A 111 -1.44 22.42 -5.60
N ASP A 112 -2.36 23.39 -5.49
CA ASP A 112 -2.08 24.61 -4.71
C ASP A 112 -2.22 24.36 -3.21
N VAL A 113 -1.14 23.91 -2.62
CA VAL A 113 -1.01 23.60 -1.19
C VAL A 113 0.00 24.52 -0.49
N SER A 114 0.26 25.70 -1.04
CA SER A 114 1.23 26.66 -0.48
C SER A 114 0.84 27.12 0.93
N TRP A 115 -0.44 27.22 1.20
CA TRP A 115 -1.00 27.53 2.52
C TRP A 115 -0.72 26.41 3.53
N LEU A 116 -0.86 25.14 3.13
CA LEU A 116 -0.68 23.97 4.01
C LEU A 116 0.79 23.85 4.48
N ARG A 117 1.75 24.16 3.61
CA ARG A 117 3.18 24.20 3.99
C ARG A 117 3.50 25.30 4.99
N LYS A 118 2.72 26.39 5.03
CA LYS A 118 2.89 27.46 6.02
C LYS A 118 2.31 27.09 7.37
N THR A 119 1.16 26.42 7.39
CA THR A 119 0.51 25.96 8.63
C THR A 119 1.14 24.71 9.21
N HIS A 120 1.68 23.83 8.33
CA HIS A 120 2.33 22.56 8.70
C HIS A 120 3.79 22.49 8.20
N PRO A 121 4.70 23.34 8.72
CA PRO A 121 6.09 23.38 8.27
C PRO A 121 6.86 22.07 8.53
N GLU A 122 6.35 21.22 9.43
CA GLU A 122 6.86 19.87 9.67
C GLU A 122 6.71 18.94 8.48
N PHE A 123 5.76 19.22 7.58
CA PHE A 123 5.56 18.54 6.30
C PHE A 123 5.89 19.46 5.11
N GLY A 124 6.99 20.17 5.18
CA GLY A 124 7.38 21.20 4.19
C GLY A 124 7.57 20.71 2.76
N HIS A 125 7.60 19.40 2.53
CA HIS A 125 7.75 18.78 1.21
C HIS A 125 6.43 18.46 0.51
N ILE A 126 5.27 18.77 1.11
CA ILE A 126 3.97 18.55 0.47
C ILE A 126 3.86 19.41 -0.80
N GLN A 127 3.52 18.80 -1.93
CA GLN A 127 3.27 19.46 -3.21
C GLN A 127 1.86 19.27 -3.74
N SER A 128 1.14 18.26 -3.23
CA SER A 128 -0.28 18.08 -3.51
C SER A 128 -0.98 17.37 -2.36
N ILE A 129 -2.30 17.51 -2.32
CA ILE A 129 -3.19 16.74 -1.46
C ILE A 129 -4.15 15.93 -2.32
N GLY A 130 -4.52 14.75 -1.84
CA GLY A 130 -5.43 13.86 -2.52
C GLY A 130 -6.59 13.42 -1.66
N ARG A 131 -7.77 13.23 -2.26
CA ARG A 131 -8.94 12.63 -1.64
C ARG A 131 -9.39 11.42 -2.45
N ALA A 132 -9.65 10.29 -1.78
CA ALA A 132 -10.36 9.17 -2.34
C ALA A 132 -11.71 9.04 -1.64
N ARG A 133 -12.80 9.11 -2.42
CA ARG A 133 -14.17 8.85 -1.98
C ARG A 133 -14.56 7.47 -2.46
N ILE A 134 -14.98 6.61 -1.54
CA ILE A 134 -15.37 5.22 -1.80
C ILE A 134 -16.85 5.11 -1.47
N HIS A 135 -17.66 4.87 -2.47
CA HIS A 135 -19.09 4.63 -2.34
C HIS A 135 -19.38 3.16 -2.64
N LEU A 136 -19.97 2.47 -1.68
CA LEU A 136 -20.31 1.06 -1.77
C LEU A 136 -21.83 0.91 -1.67
N ASP A 137 -22.44 0.34 -2.71
CA ASP A 137 -23.83 -0.16 -2.70
C ASP A 137 -23.82 -1.69 -2.61
N LYS A 138 -24.33 -2.19 -1.50
CA LYS A 138 -24.51 -3.63 -1.26
C LYS A 138 -25.97 -3.94 -1.03
N ASN A 139 -26.66 -4.43 -2.06
CA ASN A 139 -28.08 -4.78 -2.01
C ASN A 139 -29.00 -3.62 -1.56
N GLY A 140 -28.71 -2.38 -1.99
CA GLY A 140 -29.46 -1.19 -1.60
C GLY A 140 -29.06 -0.59 -0.23
N GLN A 141 -28.03 -1.15 0.41
CA GLN A 141 -27.38 -0.51 1.55
C GLN A 141 -26.15 0.25 1.07
N GLU A 142 -26.22 1.57 1.19
CA GLU A 142 -25.14 2.46 0.76
C GLU A 142 -24.26 2.82 1.94
N SER A 143 -22.95 2.88 1.69
CA SER A 143 -21.96 3.41 2.61
C SER A 143 -20.95 4.27 1.87
N GLU A 144 -20.42 5.26 2.55
CA GLU A 144 -19.43 6.18 2.01
C GLU A 144 -18.26 6.33 2.95
N GLU A 145 -17.05 6.31 2.40
CA GLU A 145 -15.80 6.51 3.13
C GLU A 145 -14.93 7.52 2.38
N PHE A 146 -14.32 8.44 3.13
CA PHE A 146 -13.32 9.37 2.61
C PHE A 146 -11.94 9.03 3.16
N ARG A 147 -10.93 9.11 2.30
CA ARG A 147 -9.52 8.97 2.66
C ARG A 147 -8.74 10.12 2.10
N TYR A 148 -7.85 10.69 2.91
CA TYR A 148 -7.07 11.86 2.57
C TYR A 148 -5.59 11.50 2.54
N PHE A 149 -4.86 12.16 1.65
CA PHE A 149 -3.45 11.87 1.39
C PHE A 149 -2.67 13.17 1.22
N ILE A 150 -1.41 13.15 1.67
CA ILE A 150 -0.42 14.15 1.34
C ILE A 150 0.63 13.52 0.42
N LEU A 151 1.09 14.28 -0.58
CA LEU A 151 2.05 13.82 -1.57
C LEU A 151 3.21 14.82 -1.69
N SER A 152 4.42 14.31 -1.92
CA SER A 152 5.64 15.12 -2.07
C SER A 152 5.88 15.60 -3.49
N CYS A 153 5.06 15.18 -4.45
CA CYS A 153 5.11 15.62 -5.84
C CYS A 153 3.70 15.92 -6.36
N GLN A 154 3.62 16.58 -7.50
CA GLN A 154 2.36 16.74 -8.22
C GLN A 154 2.04 15.45 -8.99
N VAL A 155 0.81 15.00 -8.88
CA VAL A 155 0.33 13.76 -9.51
C VAL A 155 -1.06 13.99 -10.12
N SER A 156 -1.43 13.20 -11.12
CA SER A 156 -2.81 13.15 -11.61
C SER A 156 -3.70 12.34 -10.64
N ALA A 157 -5.01 12.56 -10.72
CA ALA A 157 -5.98 11.76 -9.95
C ALA A 157 -5.93 10.27 -10.31
N LYS A 158 -5.55 9.94 -11.54
CA LYS A 158 -5.31 8.56 -11.96
C LYS A 158 -4.09 7.95 -11.27
N GLU A 159 -2.98 8.68 -11.18
CA GLU A 159 -1.79 8.21 -10.45
C GLU A 159 -2.09 8.05 -8.95
N LEU A 160 -2.85 8.97 -8.35
CA LEU A 160 -3.33 8.81 -6.98
C LEU A 160 -4.13 7.50 -6.82
N CYS A 161 -5.04 7.20 -7.75
CA CYS A 161 -5.77 5.93 -7.76
C CYS A 161 -4.80 4.74 -7.79
N ASP A 162 -3.80 4.77 -8.68
CA ASP A 162 -2.83 3.68 -8.84
C ASP A 162 -2.02 3.48 -7.55
N TYR A 163 -1.58 4.55 -6.87
CA TYR A 163 -0.85 4.48 -5.59
C TYR A 163 -1.71 3.95 -4.44
N VAL A 164 -2.95 4.44 -4.31
CA VAL A 164 -3.88 3.99 -3.27
C VAL A 164 -4.25 2.53 -3.47
N ARG A 165 -4.51 2.10 -4.70
CA ARG A 165 -4.80 0.70 -5.02
C ARG A 165 -3.58 -0.19 -4.88
N GLY A 166 -2.40 0.32 -5.26
CA GLY A 166 -1.13 -0.35 -5.08
C GLY A 166 -0.85 -0.65 -3.61
N HIS A 167 -1.14 0.29 -2.72
CA HIS A 167 -0.98 0.09 -1.28
C HIS A 167 -1.78 -1.13 -0.77
N TRP A 168 -2.99 -1.37 -1.27
CA TRP A 168 -3.80 -2.53 -0.84
C TRP A 168 -3.30 -3.89 -1.34
N GLN A 169 -2.36 -3.90 -2.27
CA GLN A 169 -1.76 -5.17 -2.70
C GLN A 169 -0.95 -5.83 -1.58
N ILE A 170 -0.40 -5.06 -0.63
CA ILE A 170 0.31 -5.62 0.52
C ILE A 170 -0.66 -6.35 1.46
N GLU A 171 -1.87 -5.81 1.68
CA GLU A 171 -2.91 -6.48 2.46
C GLU A 171 -3.33 -7.81 1.79
N SER A 172 -3.52 -7.78 0.47
CA SER A 172 -3.81 -8.97 -0.31
C SER A 172 -2.69 -10.01 -0.25
N MET A 173 -1.43 -9.56 -0.18
CA MET A 173 -0.28 -10.45 0.02
C MET A 173 -0.34 -11.11 1.39
N HIS A 174 -0.57 -10.35 2.47
CA HIS A 174 -0.69 -10.91 3.82
C HIS A 174 -1.83 -11.90 3.91
N TRP A 175 -3.01 -11.56 3.38
CA TRP A 175 -4.14 -12.49 3.32
C TRP A 175 -3.78 -13.81 2.60
N LEU A 176 -3.02 -13.76 1.49
CA LEU A 176 -2.57 -14.97 0.79
C LEU A 176 -1.57 -15.79 1.62
N LEU A 177 -0.69 -15.15 2.38
CA LEU A 177 0.23 -15.84 3.28
C LEU A 177 -0.54 -16.58 4.38
N ASP A 178 -1.57 -15.96 4.97
CA ASP A 178 -2.37 -16.58 6.02
C ASP A 178 -3.24 -17.73 5.48
N VAL A 179 -3.96 -17.48 4.37
CA VAL A 179 -4.94 -18.47 3.86
C VAL A 179 -4.29 -19.60 3.06
N VAL A 180 -3.22 -19.31 2.28
CA VAL A 180 -2.58 -20.32 1.39
C VAL A 180 -1.36 -20.95 2.03
N PHE A 181 -0.54 -20.17 2.73
CA PHE A 181 0.69 -20.64 3.37
C PHE A 181 0.49 -21.00 4.85
N ARG A 182 -0.62 -20.55 5.47
CA ARG A 182 -0.97 -20.76 6.88
C ARG A 182 0.08 -20.17 7.82
N GLU A 183 0.51 -18.95 7.52
CA GLU A 183 1.53 -18.25 8.30
C GLU A 183 1.13 -18.14 9.77
N ASP A 184 -0.10 -17.73 10.07
CA ASP A 184 -0.64 -17.61 11.42
C ASP A 184 -0.75 -18.94 12.19
N ALA A 185 -0.77 -20.06 11.48
CA ALA A 185 -0.78 -21.40 12.07
C ALA A 185 0.62 -21.89 12.45
N ASN A 186 1.67 -21.13 12.16
CA ASN A 186 3.05 -21.50 12.50
C ASN A 186 3.25 -21.37 14.02
N LYS A 187 3.56 -22.49 14.67
CA LYS A 187 3.77 -22.57 16.13
C LYS A 187 5.25 -22.57 16.53
N THR A 188 6.17 -22.23 15.63
CA THR A 188 7.59 -22.22 15.99
C THR A 188 7.89 -21.14 17.03
N LEU A 189 8.60 -21.54 18.10
CA LEU A 189 9.05 -20.63 19.16
C LEU A 189 10.38 -19.93 18.78
N ASN A 190 11.07 -20.43 17.79
CA ASN A 190 12.33 -19.83 17.31
C ASN A 190 12.00 -18.64 16.39
N LYS A 191 12.22 -17.42 16.89
CA LYS A 191 11.92 -16.18 16.15
C LYS A 191 12.68 -16.08 14.83
N GLN A 192 13.95 -16.52 14.79
CA GLN A 192 14.75 -16.48 13.57
C GLN A 192 14.22 -17.46 12.52
N LEU A 193 13.82 -18.66 12.95
CA LEU A 193 13.21 -19.65 12.05
C LEU A 193 11.86 -19.12 11.51
N ALA A 194 11.01 -18.54 12.37
CA ALA A 194 9.75 -17.95 11.93
C ALA A 194 9.98 -16.85 10.88
N PHE A 195 10.96 -15.96 11.12
CA PHE A 195 11.32 -14.91 10.18
C PHE A 195 11.79 -15.49 8.83
N ASN A 196 12.66 -16.47 8.85
CA ASN A 196 13.18 -17.10 7.62
C ASN A 196 12.06 -17.82 6.84
N LEU A 197 11.16 -18.52 7.53
CA LEU A 197 10.00 -19.16 6.89
C LEU A 197 9.11 -18.13 6.21
N ASN A 198 8.83 -17.00 6.87
CA ASN A 198 8.04 -15.91 6.29
C ASN A 198 8.70 -15.34 5.01
N VAL A 199 10.04 -15.17 5.00
CA VAL A 199 10.78 -14.76 3.78
C VAL A 199 10.60 -15.78 2.67
N MET A 200 10.73 -17.08 2.98
CA MET A 200 10.55 -18.15 2.00
C MET A 200 9.14 -18.22 1.45
N ASP A 201 8.12 -18.06 2.30
CA ASP A 201 6.71 -18.05 1.87
C ASP A 201 6.41 -16.87 0.95
N LYS A 202 6.94 -15.68 1.24
CA LYS A 202 6.83 -14.50 0.36
C LYS A 202 7.52 -14.73 -0.99
N PHE A 203 8.69 -15.34 -0.99
CA PHE A 203 9.38 -15.71 -2.22
C PHE A 203 8.58 -16.74 -3.03
N CYS A 204 8.08 -17.79 -2.40
CA CYS A 204 7.23 -18.80 -3.04
C CYS A 204 5.95 -18.17 -3.62
N LEU A 205 5.32 -17.24 -2.90
CA LEU A 205 4.15 -16.52 -3.38
C LEU A 205 4.47 -15.69 -4.63
N ALA A 206 5.62 -14.99 -4.65
CA ALA A 206 6.06 -14.21 -5.79
C ALA A 206 6.28 -15.10 -7.03
N VAL A 207 6.91 -16.27 -6.85
CA VAL A 207 7.08 -17.27 -7.92
C VAL A 207 5.74 -17.77 -8.43
N LEU A 208 4.81 -18.16 -7.53
CA LEU A 208 3.48 -18.64 -7.91
C LEU A 208 2.64 -17.60 -8.66
N LYS A 209 2.81 -16.31 -8.34
CA LYS A 209 2.13 -15.21 -9.07
C LYS A 209 2.62 -15.11 -10.52
N ARG A 210 3.92 -15.30 -10.75
CA ARG A 210 4.57 -15.16 -12.05
C ARG A 210 4.49 -16.39 -12.94
N LEU A 211 4.41 -17.59 -12.35
CA LEU A 211 4.34 -18.83 -13.13
C LEU A 211 3.05 -18.90 -13.95
N ASP A 212 3.23 -19.16 -15.26
CA ASP A 212 2.12 -19.50 -16.14
C ASP A 212 1.78 -20.98 -16.04
N PHE A 213 0.57 -21.27 -15.58
CA PHE A 213 0.03 -22.63 -15.49
C PHE A 213 -0.79 -23.03 -16.71
N GLY A 214 -0.86 -22.18 -17.76
CA GLY A 214 -1.63 -22.42 -18.97
C GLY A 214 -3.15 -22.28 -18.79
N LYS A 215 -3.63 -22.02 -17.57
CA LYS A 215 -5.03 -21.75 -17.24
C LYS A 215 -5.16 -20.95 -15.94
N LYS A 216 -6.28 -20.23 -15.83
CA LYS A 216 -6.60 -19.51 -14.59
C LYS A 216 -6.79 -20.47 -13.43
N MET A 217 -6.01 -20.30 -12.36
CA MET A 217 -6.03 -21.15 -11.16
C MET A 217 -5.95 -20.30 -9.90
N SER A 218 -6.62 -20.75 -8.82
CA SER A 218 -6.43 -20.15 -7.49
C SER A 218 -5.02 -20.39 -6.97
N MET A 219 -4.52 -19.53 -6.08
CA MET A 219 -3.19 -19.64 -5.50
C MET A 219 -2.95 -20.99 -4.81
N ARG A 220 -3.96 -21.51 -4.10
CA ARG A 220 -3.92 -22.84 -3.48
C ARG A 220 -3.70 -23.96 -4.51
N ARG A 221 -4.41 -23.89 -5.66
CA ARG A 221 -4.24 -24.88 -6.75
C ARG A 221 -2.88 -24.74 -7.43
N LYS A 222 -2.38 -23.53 -7.62
CA LYS A 222 -1.02 -23.28 -8.16
C LYS A 222 0.04 -23.89 -7.25
N LYS A 223 -0.03 -23.65 -5.93
CA LYS A 223 0.88 -24.23 -4.93
C LYS A 223 0.88 -25.77 -5.00
N TYR A 224 -0.30 -26.37 -5.05
CA TYR A 224 -0.44 -27.85 -5.17
C TYR A 224 0.12 -28.37 -6.50
N ALA A 225 -0.20 -27.74 -7.63
CA ALA A 225 0.31 -28.16 -8.94
C ALA A 225 1.85 -28.08 -9.02
N LEU A 226 2.44 -27.01 -8.44
CA LEU A 226 3.90 -26.87 -8.36
C LEU A 226 4.53 -27.98 -7.53
N SER A 227 3.94 -28.36 -6.39
CA SER A 227 4.46 -29.45 -5.53
C SER A 227 4.43 -30.83 -6.20
N LEU A 228 3.45 -31.06 -7.09
CA LEU A 228 3.33 -32.32 -7.84
C LEU A 228 4.25 -32.41 -9.06
N SER A 229 4.63 -31.30 -9.65
CA SER A 229 5.37 -31.28 -10.93
C SER A 229 6.37 -30.11 -10.97
N PHE A 230 7.23 -30.05 -9.96
CA PHE A 230 8.20 -28.97 -9.77
C PHE A 230 9.06 -28.73 -11.01
N ASP A 231 9.68 -29.78 -11.56
CA ASP A 231 10.59 -29.68 -12.73
C ASP A 231 9.90 -29.14 -13.98
N LYS A 232 8.60 -29.49 -14.16
CA LYS A 232 7.81 -29.00 -15.29
C LYS A 232 7.62 -27.50 -15.27
N TYR A 233 7.39 -26.93 -14.09
CA TYR A 233 7.08 -25.51 -13.92
C TYR A 233 8.32 -24.66 -13.69
N LEU A 234 9.38 -25.22 -13.10
CA LEU A 234 10.66 -24.53 -12.88
C LEU A 234 11.29 -24.07 -14.20
N LYS A 235 11.21 -24.92 -15.25
CA LYS A 235 11.69 -24.58 -16.60
C LYS A 235 10.99 -23.40 -17.26
N LYS A 236 9.90 -22.90 -16.67
CA LYS A 236 9.14 -21.73 -17.15
C LYS A 236 9.47 -20.43 -16.41
N ILE A 237 10.38 -20.50 -15.43
CA ILE A 237 10.86 -19.31 -14.67
C ILE A 237 12.03 -18.64 -15.40
N THR A 238 12.68 -19.34 -16.28
CA THR A 238 13.72 -18.84 -17.19
C THR A 238 13.05 -18.32 -18.45
#